data_ac0b2e93fd09e298544899ee659fd047
#
_entry.id   ac0b2e93fd09e298544899ee659fd047
#
_cell.length_a   1.000
_cell.length_b   1.000
_cell.length_c   1.000
_cell.angle_alpha   90.00
_cell.angle_beta   90.00
_cell.angle_gamma   90.00
#
_symmetry.space_group_name_H-M   'P 1'
#
loop_
_entity.id
_entity.type
_entity.pdbx_description
1 polymer ?
#
loop_
_entity_poly.entity_id
_entity_poly.type
_entity_poly.pdbx_seq_one_letter_code
_entity_poly.pdbx_strand_id
1 'polypeptide(L)'
;MKIFDIPGFPNPLRIRIVLAEKSLASQVEFIKVDLPAAEHKQVAFLGINPTGTVPVLQLDDGTYISECTAITEYLDNLDGNPVLTGKSPKEKALVHMMQKRAESELVDAVGIYFHHATPGLGPALQAYKSPEWEGRREWGERSRDKAVAGMRYFDKVLAAQPYVAGESFSMADITVWAGLLFAGFADIPVPEDCTTLRNWRQKVDERSSVKNPA
;
A
#
# COMPACT_ATOMS: atom_id res chain seq x y z
N MET A 1 -12.49 -7.55 -15.67
CA MET A 1 -11.33 -7.81 -14.77
C MET A 1 -11.82 -8.20 -13.37
N LYS A 2 -11.00 -8.90 -12.55
CA LYS A 2 -11.31 -9.22 -11.15
C LYS A 2 -10.19 -8.76 -10.23
N ILE A 3 -10.55 -8.33 -9.02
CA ILE A 3 -9.56 -8.01 -7.97
C ILE A 3 -9.84 -8.88 -6.75
N PHE A 4 -8.85 -9.69 -6.38
CA PHE A 4 -8.85 -10.46 -5.15
C PHE A 4 -8.32 -9.57 -4.03
N ASP A 5 -9.17 -9.20 -3.08
CA ASP A 5 -8.81 -8.29 -2.01
C ASP A 5 -9.64 -8.49 -0.74
N ILE A 6 -9.43 -7.63 0.23
CA ILE A 6 -10.27 -7.46 1.42
C ILE A 6 -10.45 -5.96 1.69
N PRO A 7 -11.71 -5.45 1.83
CA PRO A 7 -11.95 -4.03 2.08
C PRO A 7 -11.31 -3.56 3.40
N GLY A 8 -10.90 -2.30 3.43
CA GLY A 8 -10.37 -1.64 4.63
C GLY A 8 -8.91 -1.89 4.94
N PHE A 9 -8.25 -2.84 4.25
CA PHE A 9 -6.82 -3.10 4.45
C PHE A 9 -5.95 -2.15 3.61
N PRO A 10 -4.76 -1.77 4.10
CA PRO A 10 -3.94 -0.71 3.48
C PRO A 10 -3.59 -0.96 2.01
N ASN A 11 -3.07 -2.13 1.66
CA ASN A 11 -2.70 -2.44 0.29
C ASN A 11 -3.91 -2.58 -0.67
N PRO A 12 -5.01 -3.27 -0.32
CA PRO A 12 -6.26 -3.23 -1.07
C PRO A 12 -6.78 -1.81 -1.30
N LEU A 13 -6.78 -0.95 -0.28
CA LEU A 13 -7.24 0.44 -0.40
C LEU A 13 -6.42 1.24 -1.41
N ARG A 14 -5.13 0.98 -1.56
CA ARG A 14 -4.31 1.62 -2.61
C ARG A 14 -4.93 1.42 -4.00
N ILE A 15 -5.31 0.19 -4.32
CA ILE A 15 -5.88 -0.14 -5.63
C ILE A 15 -7.30 0.38 -5.77
N ARG A 16 -8.09 0.35 -4.71
CA ARG A 16 -9.44 0.93 -4.70
C ARG A 16 -9.41 2.44 -4.95
N ILE A 17 -8.44 3.17 -4.38
CA ILE A 17 -8.22 4.60 -4.67
C ILE A 17 -7.83 4.81 -6.14
N VAL A 18 -6.93 3.98 -6.69
CA VAL A 18 -6.56 4.03 -8.13
C VAL A 18 -7.78 3.84 -9.02
N LEU A 19 -8.62 2.85 -8.74
CA LEU A 19 -9.85 2.61 -9.49
C LEU A 19 -10.81 3.80 -9.44
N ALA A 20 -10.92 4.46 -8.28
CA ALA A 20 -11.74 5.66 -8.11
C ALA A 20 -11.15 6.86 -8.88
N GLU A 21 -9.84 7.11 -8.82
CA GLU A 21 -9.16 8.16 -9.60
C GLU A 21 -9.31 7.98 -11.11
N LYS A 22 -9.34 6.74 -11.58
CA LYS A 22 -9.49 6.38 -13.00
C LYS A 22 -10.94 6.11 -13.42
N SER A 23 -11.91 6.19 -12.51
CA SER A 23 -13.32 5.84 -12.76
C SER A 23 -13.52 4.43 -13.32
N LEU A 24 -12.71 3.47 -12.84
CA LEU A 24 -12.71 2.08 -13.31
C LEU A 24 -13.50 1.11 -12.41
N ALA A 25 -14.09 1.58 -11.31
CA ALA A 25 -14.75 0.73 -10.32
C ALA A 25 -15.83 -0.19 -10.93
N SER A 26 -16.60 0.30 -11.91
CA SER A 26 -17.66 -0.47 -12.58
C SER A 26 -17.14 -1.56 -13.55
N GLN A 27 -15.84 -1.57 -13.85
CA GLN A 27 -15.20 -2.52 -14.77
C GLN A 27 -14.55 -3.70 -14.02
N VAL A 28 -14.67 -3.72 -12.70
CA VAL A 28 -13.99 -4.68 -11.84
C VAL A 28 -14.98 -5.41 -10.95
N GLU A 29 -14.86 -6.73 -10.88
CA GLU A 29 -15.50 -7.60 -9.91
C GLU A 29 -14.53 -7.79 -8.71
N PHE A 30 -14.99 -7.50 -7.48
CA PHE A 30 -14.19 -7.73 -6.28
C PHE A 30 -14.45 -9.13 -5.73
N ILE A 31 -13.39 -9.92 -5.59
CA ILE A 31 -13.40 -11.25 -4.97
C ILE A 31 -12.79 -11.12 -3.58
N LYS A 32 -13.61 -11.30 -2.55
CA LYS A 32 -13.16 -11.21 -1.16
C LYS A 32 -12.23 -12.37 -0.82
N VAL A 33 -11.11 -12.06 -0.15
CA VAL A 33 -10.16 -13.03 0.42
C VAL A 33 -10.13 -12.87 1.93
N ASP A 34 -10.37 -13.93 2.68
CA ASP A 34 -10.38 -13.92 4.15
C ASP A 34 -8.95 -14.00 4.71
N LEU A 35 -8.33 -12.83 4.94
CA LEU A 35 -6.98 -12.76 5.50
C LEU A 35 -6.90 -13.26 6.96
N PRO A 36 -7.84 -12.93 7.87
CA PRO A 36 -7.85 -13.50 9.20
C PRO A 36 -7.92 -15.03 9.23
N ALA A 37 -8.64 -15.66 8.31
CA ALA A 37 -8.67 -17.12 8.14
C ALA A 37 -7.45 -17.68 7.39
N ALA A 38 -6.48 -16.83 7.03
CA ALA A 38 -5.30 -17.21 6.25
C ALA A 38 -5.61 -17.82 4.88
N GLU A 39 -6.74 -17.46 4.24
CA GLU A 39 -7.13 -17.96 2.91
C GLU A 39 -6.04 -17.70 1.86
N HIS A 40 -5.39 -16.53 1.91
CA HIS A 40 -4.27 -16.16 1.02
C HIS A 40 -3.02 -17.05 1.17
N LYS A 41 -2.96 -17.92 2.19
CA LYS A 41 -1.88 -18.90 2.40
C LYS A 41 -2.27 -20.33 1.99
N GLN A 42 -3.50 -20.53 1.55
CA GLN A 42 -3.98 -21.84 1.08
C GLN A 42 -3.50 -22.13 -0.34
N VAL A 43 -3.37 -23.40 -0.67
CA VAL A 43 -2.85 -23.87 -1.97
C VAL A 43 -3.61 -23.26 -3.16
N ALA A 44 -4.94 -23.12 -3.05
CA ALA A 44 -5.76 -22.53 -4.09
C ALA A 44 -5.37 -21.08 -4.39
N PHE A 45 -5.15 -20.26 -3.36
CA PHE A 45 -4.75 -18.85 -3.54
C PHE A 45 -3.27 -18.75 -3.94
N LEU A 46 -2.40 -19.61 -3.43
CA LEU A 46 -0.99 -19.64 -3.82
C LEU A 46 -0.80 -20.00 -5.30
N GLY A 47 -1.77 -20.69 -5.92
CA GLY A 47 -1.82 -20.89 -7.36
C GLY A 47 -2.15 -19.62 -8.15
N ILE A 48 -2.82 -18.64 -7.52
CA ILE A 48 -3.12 -17.31 -8.08
C ILE A 48 -1.93 -16.36 -7.87
N ASN A 49 -1.43 -16.30 -6.65
CA ASN A 49 -0.28 -15.49 -6.26
C ASN A 49 0.65 -16.26 -5.31
N PRO A 50 1.80 -16.73 -5.80
CA PRO A 50 2.75 -17.53 -5.00
C PRO A 50 3.29 -16.80 -3.75
N THR A 51 3.27 -15.45 -3.72
CA THR A 51 3.67 -14.68 -2.54
C THR A 51 2.62 -14.74 -1.43
N GLY A 52 1.38 -15.16 -1.76
CA GLY A 52 0.28 -15.22 -0.82
C GLY A 52 -0.02 -13.85 -0.20
N THR A 53 -0.18 -12.84 -1.03
CA THR A 53 -0.51 -11.46 -0.66
C THR A 53 -1.69 -10.94 -1.48
N VAL A 54 -2.39 -9.95 -0.97
CA VAL A 54 -3.44 -9.20 -1.66
C VAL A 54 -3.07 -7.71 -1.70
N PRO A 55 -3.54 -6.95 -2.72
CA PRO A 55 -4.45 -7.34 -3.79
C PRO A 55 -3.79 -8.09 -4.95
N VAL A 56 -4.60 -8.80 -5.74
CA VAL A 56 -4.20 -9.37 -7.03
C VAL A 56 -5.23 -8.99 -8.08
N LEU A 57 -4.79 -8.50 -9.23
CA LEU A 57 -5.63 -8.23 -10.40
C LEU A 57 -5.60 -9.42 -11.35
N GLN A 58 -6.77 -9.91 -11.75
CA GLN A 58 -6.92 -10.86 -12.84
C GLN A 58 -7.50 -10.15 -14.07
N LEU A 59 -6.83 -10.25 -15.19
CA LEU A 59 -7.27 -9.75 -16.48
C LEU A 59 -8.29 -10.72 -17.12
N ASP A 60 -8.97 -10.26 -18.18
CA ASP A 60 -9.98 -11.04 -18.87
C ASP A 60 -9.39 -12.21 -19.69
N ASP A 61 -8.09 -12.15 -20.00
CA ASP A 61 -7.34 -13.24 -20.63
C ASP A 61 -6.81 -14.28 -19.61
N GLY A 62 -7.11 -14.09 -18.32
CA GLY A 62 -6.66 -14.96 -17.24
C GLY A 62 -5.31 -14.61 -16.64
N THR A 63 -4.60 -13.60 -17.14
CA THR A 63 -3.32 -13.15 -16.56
C THR A 63 -3.51 -12.58 -15.15
N TYR A 64 -2.65 -12.97 -14.21
CA TYR A 64 -2.61 -12.40 -12.86
C TYR A 64 -1.47 -11.39 -12.71
N ILE A 65 -1.78 -10.24 -12.13
CA ILE A 65 -0.83 -9.18 -11.78
C ILE A 65 -0.92 -8.98 -10.26
N SER A 66 0.18 -9.21 -9.56
CA SER A 66 0.34 -8.88 -8.15
C SER A 66 1.21 -7.63 -8.00
N GLU A 67 1.40 -7.16 -6.74
CA GLU A 67 2.08 -5.93 -6.35
C GLU A 67 1.31 -4.65 -6.72
N CYS A 68 1.02 -3.83 -5.72
CA CYS A 68 0.23 -2.61 -5.89
C CYS A 68 0.81 -1.66 -6.94
N THR A 69 2.14 -1.57 -7.03
CA THR A 69 2.80 -0.71 -8.03
C THR A 69 2.53 -1.20 -9.45
N ALA A 70 2.65 -2.52 -9.70
CA ALA A 70 2.40 -3.11 -11.01
C ALA A 70 0.91 -3.00 -11.41
N ILE A 71 0.01 -3.27 -10.46
CA ILE A 71 -1.44 -3.12 -10.68
C ILE A 71 -1.78 -1.66 -10.99
N THR A 72 -1.21 -0.71 -10.25
CA THR A 72 -1.43 0.73 -10.50
C THR A 72 -0.91 1.14 -11.87
N GLU A 73 0.29 0.69 -12.25
CA GLU A 73 0.87 0.98 -13.57
C GLU A 73 -0.04 0.48 -14.69
N TYR A 74 -0.57 -0.74 -14.56
CA TYR A 74 -1.50 -1.30 -15.53
C TYR A 74 -2.81 -0.47 -15.61
N LEU A 75 -3.47 -0.24 -14.48
CA LEU A 75 -4.77 0.44 -14.44
C LEU A 75 -4.69 1.90 -14.88
N ASP A 76 -3.62 2.61 -14.48
CA ASP A 76 -3.45 4.03 -14.82
C ASP A 76 -3.16 4.26 -16.30
N ASN A 77 -2.57 3.28 -16.98
CA ASN A 77 -2.21 3.38 -18.39
C ASN A 77 -3.25 2.76 -19.37
N LEU A 78 -4.35 2.15 -18.89
CA LEU A 78 -5.35 1.48 -19.72
C LEU A 78 -5.94 2.38 -20.82
N ASP A 79 -6.17 3.65 -20.51
CA ASP A 79 -6.76 4.63 -21.43
C ASP A 79 -5.70 5.48 -22.19
N GLY A 80 -4.42 5.15 -22.01
CA GLY A 80 -3.31 5.92 -22.60
C GLY A 80 -3.10 7.32 -22.00
N ASN A 81 -3.83 7.67 -20.92
CA ASN A 81 -3.72 8.96 -20.25
C ASN A 81 -3.39 8.79 -18.75
N PRO A 82 -2.14 8.43 -18.42
CA PRO A 82 -1.73 8.24 -17.03
C PRO A 82 -1.82 9.55 -16.24
N VAL A 83 -2.34 9.45 -15.01
CA VAL A 83 -2.47 10.57 -14.06
C VAL A 83 -1.76 10.31 -12.74
N LEU A 84 -1.45 9.04 -12.42
CA LEU A 84 -0.85 8.60 -11.16
C LEU A 84 0.59 8.13 -11.29
N THR A 85 1.00 7.69 -12.49
CA THR A 85 2.31 7.05 -12.74
C THR A 85 3.29 7.96 -13.49
N GLY A 86 2.84 9.17 -13.88
CA GLY A 86 3.63 10.17 -14.62
C GLY A 86 3.51 10.04 -16.13
N LYS A 87 3.61 11.15 -16.83
CA LYS A 87 3.45 11.26 -18.29
C LYS A 87 4.79 11.25 -19.02
N SER A 88 5.72 12.09 -18.59
CA SER A 88 7.06 12.17 -19.17
C SER A 88 8.02 11.16 -18.53
N PRO A 89 9.13 10.79 -19.21
CA PRO A 89 10.15 9.92 -18.61
C PRO A 89 10.67 10.43 -17.26
N LYS A 90 10.82 11.75 -17.11
CA LYS A 90 11.25 12.35 -15.84
C LYS A 90 10.20 12.18 -14.74
N GLU A 91 8.93 12.47 -15.03
CA GLU A 91 7.84 12.30 -14.07
C GLU A 91 7.71 10.83 -13.63
N LYS A 92 7.70 9.90 -14.59
CA LYS A 92 7.68 8.46 -14.30
C LYS A 92 8.82 8.07 -13.37
N ALA A 93 10.04 8.49 -13.66
CA ALA A 93 11.20 8.17 -12.83
C ALA A 93 11.08 8.73 -11.41
N LEU A 94 10.59 9.98 -11.25
CA LEU A 94 10.39 10.59 -9.94
C LEU A 94 9.26 9.89 -9.16
N VAL A 95 8.13 9.60 -9.80
CA VAL A 95 7.01 8.90 -9.17
C VAL A 95 7.45 7.50 -8.72
N HIS A 96 8.11 6.72 -9.57
CA HIS A 96 8.59 5.38 -9.21
C HIS A 96 9.66 5.40 -8.11
N MET A 97 10.57 6.38 -8.13
CA MET A 97 11.56 6.56 -7.07
C MET A 97 10.88 6.79 -5.72
N MET A 98 9.93 7.72 -5.67
CA MET A 98 9.24 8.06 -4.43
C MET A 98 8.27 6.95 -3.99
N GLN A 99 7.63 6.27 -4.96
CA GLN A 99 6.83 5.07 -4.72
C GLN A 99 7.65 3.98 -4.02
N LYS A 100 8.85 3.67 -4.54
CA LYS A 100 9.71 2.65 -3.92
C LYS A 100 10.16 3.05 -2.52
N ARG A 101 10.45 4.34 -2.30
CA ARG A 101 10.75 4.84 -0.95
C ARG A 101 9.57 4.73 -0.01
N ALA A 102 8.36 5.09 -0.46
CA ALA A 102 7.14 4.97 0.34
C ALA A 102 6.86 3.51 0.74
N GLU A 103 7.06 2.57 -0.17
CA GLU A 103 6.96 1.14 0.14
C GLU A 103 8.00 0.74 1.19
N SER A 104 9.29 0.92 0.90
CA SER A 104 10.35 0.37 1.76
C SER A 104 10.50 1.08 3.10
N GLU A 105 10.28 2.41 3.16
CA GLU A 105 10.46 3.19 4.39
C GLU A 105 9.20 3.23 5.27
N LEU A 106 8.03 2.95 4.70
CA LEU A 106 6.79 3.08 5.44
C LEU A 106 5.96 1.78 5.40
N VAL A 107 5.41 1.37 4.25
CA VAL A 107 4.49 0.23 4.19
C VAL A 107 5.15 -1.07 4.64
N ASP A 108 6.32 -1.41 4.08
CA ASP A 108 7.06 -2.63 4.42
C ASP A 108 7.55 -2.58 5.87
N ALA A 109 8.07 -1.42 6.29
CA ALA A 109 8.58 -1.23 7.64
C ALA A 109 7.47 -1.42 8.70
N VAL A 110 6.28 -0.83 8.49
CA VAL A 110 5.10 -1.05 9.35
C VAL A 110 4.65 -2.51 9.28
N GLY A 111 4.60 -3.10 8.08
CA GLY A 111 4.21 -4.49 7.89
C GLY A 111 5.12 -5.48 8.62
N ILE A 112 6.42 -5.27 8.56
CA ILE A 112 7.41 -6.08 9.30
C ILE A 112 7.16 -5.98 10.80
N TYR A 113 7.00 -4.77 11.34
CA TYR A 113 6.67 -4.58 12.75
C TYR A 113 5.37 -5.30 13.12
N PHE A 114 4.29 -5.04 12.37
CA PHE A 114 2.98 -5.61 12.63
C PHE A 114 3.00 -7.14 12.64
N HIS A 115 3.65 -7.76 11.66
CA HIS A 115 3.66 -9.21 11.55
C HIS A 115 4.66 -9.91 12.47
N HIS A 116 5.74 -9.25 12.88
CA HIS A 116 6.84 -9.90 13.62
C HIS A 116 6.97 -9.48 15.08
N ALA A 117 6.52 -8.27 15.44
CA ALA A 117 6.60 -7.77 16.82
C ALA A 117 5.24 -7.67 17.52
N THR A 118 4.12 -7.79 16.79
CA THR A 118 2.76 -7.76 17.34
C THR A 118 2.01 -9.09 17.07
N PRO A 119 0.82 -9.30 17.64
CA PRO A 119 -0.03 -10.45 17.30
C PRO A 119 -0.46 -10.48 15.82
N GLY A 120 -0.38 -9.36 15.10
CA GLY A 120 -0.78 -9.26 13.69
C GLY A 120 -2.27 -9.56 13.50
N LEU A 121 -2.60 -10.30 12.43
CA LEU A 121 -4.00 -10.67 12.11
C LEU A 121 -4.50 -11.91 12.88
N GLY A 122 -3.77 -12.37 13.88
CA GLY A 122 -4.24 -13.44 14.75
C GLY A 122 -3.62 -14.83 14.52
N PRO A 123 -4.12 -15.84 15.24
CA PRO A 123 -3.44 -17.14 15.39
C PRO A 123 -3.36 -17.95 14.09
N ALA A 124 -4.32 -17.86 13.19
CA ALA A 124 -4.29 -18.62 11.93
C ALA A 124 -3.06 -18.29 11.08
N LEU A 125 -2.61 -17.02 11.10
CA LEU A 125 -1.40 -16.60 10.40
C LEU A 125 -0.11 -16.90 11.16
N GLN A 126 -0.16 -17.10 12.46
CA GLN A 126 1.03 -17.48 13.24
C GLN A 126 1.59 -18.84 12.80
N ALA A 127 0.72 -19.76 12.36
CA ALA A 127 1.13 -21.08 11.87
C ALA A 127 2.05 -21.00 10.62
N TYR A 128 2.03 -19.91 9.88
CA TYR A 128 2.88 -19.68 8.69
C TYR A 128 4.17 -18.91 9.00
N LYS A 129 4.42 -18.59 10.27
CA LYS A 129 5.67 -17.96 10.71
C LYS A 129 6.62 -19.02 11.23
N SER A 130 7.91 -18.91 10.90
CA SER A 130 8.92 -19.79 11.51
C SER A 130 8.97 -19.55 13.02
N PRO A 131 8.70 -20.55 13.85
CA PRO A 131 8.81 -20.44 15.32
C PRO A 131 10.25 -20.30 15.79
N GLU A 132 11.23 -20.75 14.98
CA GLU A 132 12.64 -20.88 15.35
C GLU A 132 13.47 -19.63 15.11
N TRP A 133 12.89 -18.59 14.51
CA TRP A 133 13.62 -17.35 14.27
C TRP A 133 13.65 -16.44 15.49
N GLU A 134 14.68 -16.56 16.31
CA GLU A 134 14.83 -15.83 17.56
C GLU A 134 14.89 -14.29 17.36
N GLY A 135 15.56 -13.81 16.31
CA GLY A 135 15.68 -12.38 16.01
C GLY A 135 14.46 -11.70 15.41
N ARG A 136 13.35 -12.44 15.20
CA ARG A 136 12.17 -11.93 14.49
C ARG A 136 11.54 -10.71 15.15
N ARG A 137 11.39 -10.74 16.47
CA ARG A 137 10.80 -9.63 17.21
C ARG A 137 11.68 -8.39 17.19
N GLU A 138 12.99 -8.54 17.39
CA GLU A 138 13.94 -7.43 17.32
C GLU A 138 13.94 -6.79 15.93
N TRP A 139 13.89 -7.58 14.86
CA TRP A 139 13.74 -7.08 13.50
C TRP A 139 12.46 -6.27 13.32
N GLY A 140 11.35 -6.74 13.87
CA GLY A 140 10.09 -6.01 13.91
C GLY A 140 10.23 -4.66 14.60
N GLU A 141 10.80 -4.62 15.80
CA GLU A 141 10.98 -3.36 16.56
C GLU A 141 11.90 -2.36 15.82
N ARG A 142 13.00 -2.83 15.24
CA ARG A 142 13.87 -1.98 14.40
C ARG A 142 13.11 -1.45 13.17
N SER A 143 12.19 -2.23 12.62
CA SER A 143 11.37 -1.82 11.48
C SER A 143 10.34 -0.76 11.88
N ARG A 144 9.83 -0.79 13.13
CA ARG A 144 9.04 0.30 13.69
C ARG A 144 9.81 1.62 13.72
N ASP A 145 11.06 1.59 14.18
CA ASP A 145 11.91 2.80 14.20
C ASP A 145 12.18 3.31 12.78
N LYS A 146 12.37 2.39 11.83
CA LYS A 146 12.48 2.72 10.40
C LYS A 146 11.22 3.42 9.88
N ALA A 147 10.02 2.93 10.22
CA ALA A 147 8.77 3.55 9.82
C ALA A 147 8.64 4.99 10.36
N VAL A 148 9.01 5.21 11.61
CA VAL A 148 9.02 6.55 12.23
C VAL A 148 10.03 7.48 11.53
N ALA A 149 11.21 6.98 11.18
CA ALA A 149 12.19 7.74 10.39
C ALA A 149 11.65 8.04 8.98
N GLY A 150 10.92 7.10 8.35
CA GLY A 150 10.23 7.29 7.09
C GLY A 150 9.18 8.40 7.15
N MET A 151 8.39 8.47 8.23
CA MET A 151 7.43 9.56 8.45
C MET A 151 8.14 10.92 8.48
N ARG A 152 9.25 11.05 9.20
CA ARG A 152 10.05 12.29 9.23
C ARG A 152 10.68 12.62 7.88
N TYR A 153 11.08 11.62 7.11
CA TYR A 153 11.54 11.82 5.75
C TYR A 153 10.46 12.43 4.86
N PHE A 154 9.24 11.86 4.87
CA PHE A 154 8.14 12.38 4.07
C PHE A 154 7.62 13.74 4.56
N ASP A 155 7.71 14.05 5.85
CA ASP A 155 7.42 15.37 6.37
C ASP A 155 8.32 16.44 5.72
N LYS A 156 9.65 16.16 5.63
CA LYS A 156 10.61 17.05 4.96
C LYS A 156 10.36 17.17 3.45
N VAL A 157 10.03 16.07 2.78
CA VAL A 157 9.68 16.07 1.34
C VAL A 157 8.47 16.99 1.10
N LEU A 158 7.42 16.83 1.89
CA LEU A 158 6.18 17.60 1.76
C LEU A 158 6.30 19.05 2.23
N ALA A 159 7.32 19.41 2.99
CA ALA A 159 7.65 20.80 3.30
C ALA A 159 8.20 21.56 2.08
N ALA A 160 8.75 20.85 1.09
CA ALA A 160 9.34 21.44 -0.11
C ALA A 160 8.43 21.37 -1.35
N GLN A 161 7.38 20.55 -1.33
CA GLN A 161 6.51 20.32 -2.50
C GLN A 161 5.11 19.83 -2.06
N PRO A 162 4.06 20.07 -2.88
CA PRO A 162 2.68 19.79 -2.46
C PRO A 162 2.33 18.30 -2.36
N TYR A 163 3.03 17.44 -3.13
CA TYR A 163 2.81 16.00 -3.14
C TYR A 163 4.14 15.23 -3.08
N VAL A 164 4.06 13.94 -2.77
CA VAL A 164 5.22 13.09 -2.49
C VAL A 164 6.22 13.04 -3.64
N ALA A 165 5.74 13.06 -4.89
CA ALA A 165 6.61 12.99 -6.08
C ALA A 165 6.71 14.33 -6.86
N GLY A 166 6.22 15.44 -6.32
CA GLY A 166 6.28 16.77 -6.94
C GLY A 166 4.95 17.53 -6.92
N GLU A 167 4.55 18.10 -8.08
CA GLU A 167 3.41 19.01 -8.17
C GLU A 167 2.04 18.33 -8.24
N SER A 168 2.00 17.04 -8.58
CA SER A 168 0.76 16.30 -8.81
C SER A 168 0.61 15.12 -7.87
N PHE A 169 -0.63 14.84 -7.46
CA PHE A 169 -0.98 13.62 -6.74
C PHE A 169 -0.65 12.38 -7.58
N SER A 170 -0.07 11.37 -6.96
CA SER A 170 0.47 10.19 -7.65
C SER A 170 0.30 8.91 -6.83
N MET A 171 0.66 7.77 -7.39
CA MET A 171 0.69 6.50 -6.66
C MET A 171 1.62 6.55 -5.43
N ALA A 172 2.65 7.41 -5.44
CA ALA A 172 3.52 7.59 -4.28
C ALA A 172 2.77 8.21 -3.10
N ASP A 173 1.85 9.15 -3.37
CA ASP A 173 0.98 9.76 -2.35
C ASP A 173 0.01 8.72 -1.77
N ILE A 174 -0.62 7.93 -2.63
CA ILE A 174 -1.51 6.83 -2.22
C ILE A 174 -0.75 5.86 -1.30
N THR A 175 0.50 5.57 -1.62
CA THR A 175 1.32 4.63 -0.84
C THR A 175 1.74 5.21 0.51
N VAL A 176 2.14 6.49 0.58
CA VAL A 176 2.42 7.15 1.87
C VAL A 176 1.15 7.20 2.72
N TRP A 177 0.01 7.56 2.12
CA TRP A 177 -1.27 7.59 2.83
C TRP A 177 -1.65 6.20 3.40
N ALA A 178 -1.54 5.15 2.60
CA ALA A 178 -1.82 3.78 3.03
C ALA A 178 -0.84 3.30 4.11
N GLY A 179 0.42 3.70 4.02
CA GLY A 179 1.43 3.42 5.05
C GLY A 179 1.12 4.09 6.38
N LEU A 180 0.60 5.34 6.37
CA LEU A 180 0.14 6.02 7.58
C LEU A 180 -1.14 5.39 8.16
N LEU A 181 -2.04 4.90 7.31
CA LEU A 181 -3.19 4.12 7.76
C LEU A 181 -2.74 2.83 8.43
N PHE A 182 -1.80 2.12 7.82
CA PHE A 182 -1.24 0.89 8.39
C PHE A 182 -0.51 1.14 9.71
N ALA A 183 0.24 2.24 9.81
CA ALA A 183 0.88 2.65 11.06
C ALA A 183 -0.15 2.85 12.19
N GLY A 184 -1.31 3.44 11.88
CA GLY A 184 -2.42 3.54 12.82
C GLY A 184 -2.94 2.18 13.29
N PHE A 185 -3.08 1.19 12.41
CA PHE A 185 -3.47 -0.17 12.79
C PHE A 185 -2.41 -0.91 13.62
N ALA A 186 -1.17 -0.50 13.49
CA ALA A 186 -0.03 -1.06 14.22
C ALA A 186 0.34 -0.25 15.48
N ASP A 187 -0.50 0.70 15.90
CA ASP A 187 -0.26 1.59 17.03
C ASP A 187 1.08 2.37 16.94
N ILE A 188 1.47 2.76 15.72
CA ILE A 188 2.61 3.64 15.47
C ILE A 188 2.09 5.05 15.18
N PRO A 189 2.12 5.98 16.15
CA PRO A 189 1.63 7.34 15.92
C PRO A 189 2.57 8.13 15.00
N VAL A 190 1.99 9.02 14.19
CA VAL A 190 2.78 10.02 13.47
C VAL A 190 3.42 10.96 14.50
N PRO A 191 4.76 11.17 14.47
CA PRO A 191 5.45 12.04 15.42
C PRO A 191 4.84 13.44 15.48
N GLU A 192 4.84 14.05 16.67
CA GLU A 192 4.23 15.38 16.87
C GLU A 192 4.90 16.48 16.06
N ASP A 193 6.19 16.33 15.84
CA ASP A 193 7.02 17.23 15.04
C ASP A 193 6.78 17.13 13.52
N CYS A 194 6.10 16.07 13.03
CA CYS A 194 5.75 15.89 11.63
C CYS A 194 4.46 16.66 11.27
N THR A 195 4.48 17.98 11.38
CA THR A 195 3.30 18.83 11.18
C THR A 195 2.88 18.92 9.70
N THR A 196 3.84 18.96 8.79
CA THR A 196 3.58 19.02 7.35
C THR A 196 2.92 17.74 6.85
N LEU A 197 3.44 16.58 7.27
CA LEU A 197 2.87 15.28 6.93
C LEU A 197 1.43 15.13 7.44
N ARG A 198 1.14 15.60 8.65
CA ARG A 198 -0.21 15.60 9.21
C ARG A 198 -1.18 16.48 8.40
N ASN A 199 -0.76 17.69 8.06
CA ASN A 199 -1.56 18.63 7.25
C ASN A 199 -1.79 18.09 5.85
N TRP A 200 -0.76 17.49 5.23
CA TRP A 200 -0.87 16.81 3.95
C TRP A 200 -1.85 15.62 4.05
N ARG A 201 -1.75 14.80 5.11
CA ARG A 201 -2.67 13.68 5.34
C ARG A 201 -4.12 14.14 5.37
N GLN A 202 -4.43 15.22 6.10
CA GLN A 202 -5.78 15.78 6.14
C GLN A 202 -6.29 16.20 4.77
N LYS A 203 -5.44 16.82 3.93
CA LYS A 203 -5.82 17.17 2.55
C LYS A 203 -6.10 15.95 1.69
N VAL A 204 -5.30 14.89 1.84
CA VAL A 204 -5.50 13.65 1.10
C VAL A 204 -6.75 12.91 1.58
N ASP A 205 -7.04 12.90 2.88
CA ASP A 205 -8.27 12.34 3.44
C ASP A 205 -9.54 13.01 2.88
N GLU A 206 -9.45 14.29 2.44
CA GLU A 206 -10.54 15.03 1.81
C GLU A 206 -10.74 14.71 0.32
N ARG A 207 -9.82 14.00 -0.34
CA ARG A 207 -9.99 13.61 -1.75
C ARG A 207 -11.17 12.66 -1.92
N SER A 208 -11.96 12.90 -2.97
CA SER A 208 -13.14 12.07 -3.28
C SER A 208 -12.80 10.57 -3.39
N SER A 209 -11.68 10.24 -4.04
CA SER A 209 -11.20 8.88 -4.23
C SER A 209 -10.75 8.18 -2.93
N VAL A 210 -10.33 8.96 -1.94
CA VAL A 210 -9.90 8.47 -0.62
C VAL A 210 -11.10 8.36 0.33
N LYS A 211 -12.03 9.33 0.29
CA LYS A 211 -13.29 9.26 1.06
C LYS A 211 -14.22 8.15 0.59
N ASN A 212 -14.27 7.92 -0.71
CA ASN A 212 -15.16 6.96 -1.36
C ASN A 212 -14.34 6.09 -2.32
N PRO A 213 -13.45 5.23 -1.80
CA PRO A 213 -12.70 4.29 -2.63
C PRO A 213 -13.68 3.29 -3.28
N ALA A 214 -13.27 2.70 -4.38
CA ALA A 214 -14.07 1.74 -5.12
C ALA A 214 -14.46 0.51 -4.27
#